data_f33c4ae77946ab67d4ce25357b51f7f6
#
_entry.id   f33c4ae77946ab67d4ce25357b51f7f6
#
_cell.length_a   1.000
_cell.length_b   1.000
_cell.length_c   1.000
_cell.angle_alpha   90.00
_cell.angle_beta   90.00
_cell.angle_gamma   90.00
#
_symmetry.space_group_name_H-M   'P 1'
#
loop_
_entity.id
_entity.type
_entity.pdbx_description
1 polymer ?
#
loop_
_entity_poly.entity_id
_entity_poly.type
_entity_poly.pdbx_seq_one_letter_code
_entity_poly.pdbx_strand_id
1 'polypeptide(L)'
;MKKIIFLVLLLNISLNYSQDDKVIKSIFDAGFTKSKAYSWLDYLSNEIGGRLSGSYEAELAVKWSKNELDKLNFDKVWLQPVMVPRWVRGPKEFALIETEPGITFNVPVAALGGSVATPSVGIKSNVIEVQSIEQLKELGKEKIDGKIVFFNRPMDPTFITTFTAYGTAVDQRALGALEASKYGAIGVIVRSMTLRTDDFPHTGGLTYGALPVSKRIPAAAISTKGADKLSSLLKIKPDLKFLLRQQCKQMPDVQSYNVIAEKKGTTYPDEVILIGGHLDSWDIGDGSHDDGAGVVHSMDLINLFNNIDYKPKRTIRVVLFMNEENGLRGSLKYKEIADKEGINHIFAIESDAGGFRPLGFSFTCND
;
A
#
# COMPACT_ATOMS: atom_id res chain seq x y z
N MET A 1 -16.92 -43.17 -42.33
CA MET A 1 -17.13 -41.73 -42.11
C MET A 1 -17.07 -41.29 -40.62
N LYS A 2 -17.82 -41.92 -39.71
CA LYS A 2 -17.81 -41.52 -38.27
C LYS A 2 -16.43 -41.57 -37.58
N LYS A 3 -15.56 -42.52 -37.88
CA LYS A 3 -14.20 -42.64 -37.32
C LYS A 3 -13.24 -41.59 -37.82
N ILE A 4 -13.39 -41.10 -39.06
CA ILE A 4 -12.57 -40.03 -39.65
C ILE A 4 -12.93 -38.69 -39.02
N ILE A 5 -14.23 -38.43 -38.78
CA ILE A 5 -14.71 -37.21 -38.14
C ILE A 5 -14.17 -37.10 -36.68
N PHE A 6 -14.12 -38.24 -35.96
CA PHE A 6 -13.61 -38.26 -34.58
C PHE A 6 -12.09 -38.01 -34.55
N LEU A 7 -11.33 -38.50 -35.53
CA LEU A 7 -9.89 -38.27 -35.64
C LEU A 7 -9.57 -36.81 -35.99
N VAL A 8 -10.37 -36.16 -36.82
CA VAL A 8 -10.25 -34.74 -37.19
C VAL A 8 -10.58 -33.85 -35.99
N LEU A 9 -11.56 -34.18 -35.15
CA LEU A 9 -11.88 -33.48 -33.90
C LEU A 9 -10.73 -33.59 -32.88
N LEU A 10 -10.14 -34.76 -32.69
CA LEU A 10 -9.00 -34.98 -31.80
C LEU A 10 -7.73 -34.22 -32.27
N LEU A 11 -7.47 -34.17 -33.59
CA LEU A 11 -6.38 -33.37 -34.14
C LEU A 11 -6.56 -31.86 -33.90
N ASN A 12 -7.80 -31.36 -34.03
CA ASN A 12 -8.07 -29.93 -33.74
C ASN A 12 -7.90 -29.57 -32.27
N ILE A 13 -8.25 -30.46 -31.34
CA ILE A 13 -8.02 -30.26 -29.90
C ILE A 13 -6.53 -30.23 -29.60
N SER A 14 -5.75 -31.16 -30.15
CA SER A 14 -4.31 -31.23 -29.93
C SER A 14 -3.55 -30.03 -30.55
N LEU A 15 -4.03 -29.48 -31.69
CA LEU A 15 -3.44 -28.30 -32.31
C LEU A 15 -3.68 -27.03 -31.48
N ASN A 16 -4.82 -26.89 -30.83
CA ASN A 16 -5.10 -25.74 -29.95
C ASN A 16 -4.21 -25.77 -28.70
N TYR A 17 -4.03 -26.90 -28.02
CA TYR A 17 -3.10 -27.03 -26.89
C TYR A 17 -1.67 -26.71 -27.32
N SER A 18 -1.21 -27.19 -28.45
CA SER A 18 0.13 -26.90 -28.96
C SER A 18 0.37 -25.42 -29.31
N GLN A 19 -0.68 -24.68 -29.67
CA GLN A 19 -0.58 -23.26 -29.98
C GLN A 19 -0.48 -22.40 -28.69
N ASP A 20 -1.27 -22.72 -27.66
CA ASP A 20 -1.25 -22.02 -26.38
C ASP A 20 0.08 -22.24 -25.67
N ASP A 21 0.63 -23.46 -25.66
CA ASP A 21 1.94 -23.76 -25.09
C ASP A 21 3.07 -22.96 -25.75
N LYS A 22 3.03 -22.77 -27.06
CA LYS A 22 4.02 -21.96 -27.79
C LYS A 22 3.91 -20.48 -27.42
N VAL A 23 2.70 -19.94 -27.31
CA VAL A 23 2.47 -18.54 -26.92
C VAL A 23 2.93 -18.32 -25.49
N ILE A 24 2.57 -19.19 -24.55
CA ILE A 24 3.01 -19.13 -23.15
C ILE A 24 4.53 -19.13 -23.08
N LYS A 25 5.19 -20.09 -23.77
CA LYS A 25 6.66 -20.13 -23.83
C LYS A 25 7.26 -18.84 -24.38
N SER A 26 6.69 -18.29 -25.44
CA SER A 26 7.18 -17.04 -26.04
C SER A 26 7.04 -15.84 -25.07
N ILE A 27 5.97 -15.79 -24.28
CA ILE A 27 5.80 -14.77 -23.23
C ILE A 27 6.89 -14.91 -22.18
N PHE A 28 7.16 -16.12 -21.68
CA PHE A 28 8.23 -16.37 -20.71
C PHE A 28 9.61 -15.99 -21.30
N ASP A 29 9.93 -16.41 -22.51
CA ASP A 29 11.21 -16.08 -23.17
C ASP A 29 11.36 -14.56 -23.34
N ALA A 30 10.29 -13.86 -23.73
CA ALA A 30 10.27 -12.40 -23.81
C ALA A 30 10.43 -11.75 -22.43
N GLY A 31 9.79 -12.28 -21.40
CA GLY A 31 9.91 -11.81 -20.02
C GLY A 31 11.37 -11.84 -19.53
N PHE A 32 12.13 -12.88 -19.86
CA PHE A 32 13.54 -12.96 -19.48
C PHE A 32 14.48 -12.12 -20.35
N THR A 33 14.09 -11.74 -21.56
CA THR A 33 15.03 -11.14 -22.53
C THR A 33 14.65 -9.74 -22.99
N LYS A 34 13.39 -9.34 -22.85
CA LYS A 34 12.80 -8.10 -23.40
C LYS A 34 12.01 -7.29 -22.38
N SER A 35 11.85 -7.79 -21.15
CA SER A 35 11.16 -7.08 -20.10
C SER A 35 11.81 -5.73 -19.79
N LYS A 36 10.98 -4.73 -19.58
CA LYS A 36 11.36 -3.40 -19.10
C LYS A 36 11.04 -3.20 -17.61
N ALA A 37 10.35 -4.18 -16.99
CA ALA A 37 9.84 -4.05 -15.64
C ALA A 37 10.93 -3.63 -14.64
N TYR A 38 12.11 -4.27 -14.69
CA TYR A 38 13.19 -3.93 -13.75
C TYR A 38 13.71 -2.49 -13.94
N SER A 39 13.93 -2.05 -15.18
CA SER A 39 14.40 -0.69 -15.44
C SER A 39 13.35 0.38 -15.11
N TRP A 40 12.09 0.06 -15.28
CA TRP A 40 10.99 0.93 -14.86
C TRP A 40 10.85 0.98 -13.34
N LEU A 41 11.00 -0.16 -12.67
CA LEU A 41 10.98 -0.22 -11.20
C LEU A 41 12.16 0.56 -10.61
N ASP A 42 13.35 0.41 -11.20
CA ASP A 42 14.54 1.16 -10.80
C ASP A 42 14.30 2.68 -10.88
N TYR A 43 13.76 3.17 -11.99
CA TYR A 43 13.42 4.58 -12.14
C TYR A 43 12.34 5.05 -11.15
N LEU A 44 11.25 4.29 -11.03
CA LEU A 44 10.14 4.63 -10.14
C LEU A 44 10.58 4.68 -8.68
N SER A 45 11.48 3.79 -8.28
CA SER A 45 11.96 3.66 -6.91
C SER A 45 13.09 4.63 -6.57
N ASN A 46 14.08 4.79 -7.45
CA ASN A 46 15.32 5.50 -7.13
C ASN A 46 15.34 6.95 -7.65
N GLU A 47 14.59 7.25 -8.74
CA GLU A 47 14.50 8.61 -9.28
C GLU A 47 13.25 9.36 -8.79
N ILE A 48 12.13 8.66 -8.55
CA ILE A 48 10.90 9.25 -8.01
C ILE A 48 10.79 8.97 -6.51
N GLY A 49 10.91 7.71 -6.08
CA GLY A 49 10.87 7.30 -4.69
C GLY A 49 9.46 7.27 -4.09
N GLY A 50 9.38 7.54 -2.78
CA GLY A 50 8.14 7.59 -2.03
C GLY A 50 7.19 8.65 -2.57
N ARG A 51 5.99 8.23 -2.96
CA ARG A 51 5.07 9.01 -3.81
C ARG A 51 3.63 8.97 -3.30
N LEU A 52 3.45 9.36 -2.03
CA LEU A 52 2.13 9.37 -1.41
C LEU A 52 1.16 10.26 -2.20
N SER A 53 -0.08 9.83 -2.35
CA SER A 53 -1.09 10.56 -3.13
C SER A 53 -1.19 12.03 -2.74
N GLY A 54 -1.26 12.91 -3.74
CA GLY A 54 -1.27 14.37 -3.56
C GLY A 54 0.12 15.00 -3.33
N SER A 55 1.20 14.23 -3.36
CA SER A 55 2.57 14.75 -3.35
C SER A 55 3.05 15.15 -4.76
N TYR A 56 4.16 15.85 -4.81
CA TYR A 56 4.84 16.16 -6.07
C TYR A 56 5.37 14.90 -6.75
N GLU A 57 5.89 13.96 -5.98
CA GLU A 57 6.42 12.67 -6.42
C GLU A 57 5.32 11.80 -7.05
N ALA A 58 4.11 11.80 -6.47
CA ALA A 58 2.95 11.12 -7.07
C ALA A 58 2.58 11.74 -8.43
N GLU A 59 2.67 13.06 -8.57
CA GLU A 59 2.45 13.72 -9.87
C GLU A 59 3.53 13.37 -10.89
N LEU A 60 4.80 13.28 -10.46
CA LEU A 60 5.89 12.81 -11.32
C LEU A 60 5.65 11.36 -11.79
N ALA A 61 5.19 10.48 -10.89
CA ALA A 61 4.86 9.10 -11.22
C ALA A 61 3.73 9.01 -12.25
N VAL A 62 2.67 9.82 -12.12
CA VAL A 62 1.58 9.93 -13.12
C VAL A 62 2.12 10.34 -14.48
N LYS A 63 2.94 11.38 -14.54
CA LYS A 63 3.52 11.87 -15.81
C LYS A 63 4.44 10.85 -16.44
N TRP A 64 5.31 10.25 -15.63
CA TRP A 64 6.28 9.26 -16.09
C TRP A 64 5.57 8.01 -16.62
N SER A 65 4.67 7.42 -15.86
CA SER A 65 3.97 6.20 -16.28
C SER A 65 3.14 6.43 -17.53
N LYS A 66 2.44 7.59 -17.64
CA LYS A 66 1.75 7.94 -18.88
C LYS A 66 2.69 8.03 -20.06
N ASN A 67 3.84 8.69 -19.91
CA ASN A 67 4.82 8.83 -20.98
C ASN A 67 5.42 7.47 -21.39
N GLU A 68 5.65 6.55 -20.45
CA GLU A 68 6.14 5.21 -20.79
C GLU A 68 5.06 4.37 -21.51
N LEU A 69 3.80 4.46 -21.07
CA LEU A 69 2.68 3.78 -21.72
C LEU A 69 2.40 4.34 -23.13
N ASP A 70 2.55 5.64 -23.35
CA ASP A 70 2.41 6.27 -24.69
C ASP A 70 3.44 5.73 -25.70
N LYS A 71 4.60 5.23 -25.26
CA LYS A 71 5.63 4.62 -26.12
C LYS A 71 5.31 3.19 -26.50
N LEU A 72 4.36 2.55 -25.82
CA LEU A 72 3.91 1.21 -26.10
C LEU A 72 2.70 1.25 -27.07
N ASN A 73 2.56 0.26 -27.90
CA ASN A 73 1.53 0.22 -28.94
C ASN A 73 0.13 -0.04 -28.34
N PHE A 74 -0.32 0.83 -27.42
CA PHE A 74 -1.71 0.88 -26.96
C PHE A 74 -2.60 1.63 -27.96
N ASP A 75 -3.88 1.29 -28.01
CA ASP A 75 -4.85 2.00 -28.85
C ASP A 75 -5.29 3.32 -28.18
N LYS A 76 -5.20 3.40 -26.85
CA LYS A 76 -5.52 4.60 -26.08
C LYS A 76 -4.74 4.63 -24.76
N VAL A 77 -4.20 5.80 -24.40
CA VAL A 77 -3.64 6.08 -23.07
C VAL A 77 -4.22 7.41 -22.58
N TRP A 78 -4.79 7.43 -21.37
CA TRP A 78 -5.40 8.64 -20.83
C TRP A 78 -5.25 8.76 -19.33
N LEU A 79 -5.47 9.96 -18.82
CA LEU A 79 -5.53 10.28 -17.41
C LEU A 79 -7.00 10.40 -16.98
N GLN A 80 -7.38 9.66 -15.93
CA GLN A 80 -8.71 9.76 -15.33
C GLN A 80 -8.61 10.58 -14.05
N PRO A 81 -9.21 11.80 -14.01
CA PRO A 81 -9.07 12.71 -12.87
C PRO A 81 -9.77 12.16 -11.62
N VAL A 82 -9.11 12.32 -10.49
CA VAL A 82 -9.61 11.97 -9.16
C VAL A 82 -9.13 12.97 -8.13
N MET A 83 -10.00 13.38 -7.20
CA MET A 83 -9.62 14.20 -6.05
C MET A 83 -9.09 13.30 -4.94
N VAL A 84 -7.87 13.55 -4.48
CA VAL A 84 -7.19 12.73 -3.47
C VAL A 84 -6.84 13.55 -2.22
N PRO A 85 -6.77 12.94 -1.03
CA PRO A 85 -6.31 13.62 0.16
C PRO A 85 -4.82 13.97 0.02
N ARG A 86 -4.44 15.11 0.57
CA ARG A 86 -3.05 15.54 0.66
C ARG A 86 -2.63 15.61 2.12
N TRP A 87 -1.98 14.58 2.59
CA TRP A 87 -1.32 14.58 3.89
C TRP A 87 0.18 14.76 3.71
N VAL A 88 0.79 15.60 4.53
CA VAL A 88 2.22 15.94 4.46
C VAL A 88 2.85 15.59 5.82
N ARG A 89 3.88 14.75 5.80
CA ARG A 89 4.62 14.34 7.00
C ARG A 89 5.33 15.50 7.66
N GLY A 90 5.96 16.37 6.89
CA GLY A 90 6.78 17.47 7.37
C GLY A 90 8.21 17.03 7.74
N PRO A 91 8.91 17.82 8.58
CA PRO A 91 10.26 17.49 9.03
C PRO A 91 10.31 16.17 9.80
N LYS A 92 11.48 15.52 9.78
CA LYS A 92 11.74 14.26 10.47
C LYS A 92 11.28 14.32 11.92
N GLU A 93 10.60 13.29 12.34
CA GLU A 93 10.07 13.10 13.67
C GLU A 93 11.21 12.91 14.68
N PHE A 94 10.91 13.27 15.92
CA PHE A 94 11.86 13.14 17.01
C PHE A 94 11.19 12.54 18.24
N ALA A 95 11.83 11.54 18.86
CA ALA A 95 11.34 10.94 20.09
C ALA A 95 12.45 10.57 21.07
N LEU A 96 12.16 10.74 22.36
CA LEU A 96 13.03 10.38 23.46
C LEU A 96 12.27 9.58 24.53
N ILE A 97 12.92 8.57 25.07
CA ILE A 97 12.57 7.96 26.36
C ILE A 97 13.38 8.67 27.43
N GLU A 98 12.75 9.22 28.45
CA GLU A 98 13.41 9.85 29.61
C GLU A 98 13.10 9.03 30.87
N THR A 99 14.10 8.37 31.39
CA THR A 99 14.00 7.54 32.60
C THR A 99 14.14 8.33 33.88
N GLU A 100 14.96 9.39 33.86
CA GLU A 100 15.16 10.35 34.93
C GLU A 100 15.44 11.74 34.33
N PRO A 101 15.25 12.84 35.05
CA PRO A 101 15.56 14.17 34.53
C PRO A 101 16.97 14.24 33.93
N GLY A 102 17.04 14.50 32.61
CA GLY A 102 18.28 14.58 31.84
C GLY A 102 18.86 13.23 31.36
N ILE A 103 18.34 12.10 31.79
CA ILE A 103 18.76 10.77 31.28
C ILE A 103 17.79 10.33 30.18
N THR A 104 18.21 10.47 28.91
CA THR A 104 17.39 10.26 27.76
C THR A 104 17.98 9.26 26.78
N PHE A 105 17.09 8.57 26.04
CA PHE A 105 17.44 7.66 24.97
C PHE A 105 16.65 8.02 23.70
N ASN A 106 17.35 8.30 22.62
CA ASN A 106 16.76 8.50 21.31
C ASN A 106 16.16 7.18 20.81
N VAL A 107 14.98 7.26 20.21
CA VAL A 107 14.34 6.11 19.55
C VAL A 107 13.77 6.54 18.19
N PRO A 108 14.00 5.75 17.13
CA PRO A 108 13.42 6.05 15.83
C PRO A 108 11.90 5.91 15.86
N VAL A 109 11.22 6.93 15.34
CA VAL A 109 9.76 6.96 15.16
C VAL A 109 9.41 7.52 13.78
N ALA A 110 8.23 7.18 13.29
CA ALA A 110 7.63 7.76 12.09
C ALA A 110 6.16 8.05 12.36
N ALA A 111 5.69 9.25 12.05
CA ALA A 111 4.27 9.58 12.14
C ALA A 111 3.43 8.60 11.31
N LEU A 112 2.32 8.15 11.85
CA LEU A 112 1.36 7.34 11.10
C LEU A 112 0.64 8.22 10.08
N GLY A 113 0.37 7.67 8.90
CA GLY A 113 -0.34 8.37 7.84
C GLY A 113 -1.72 8.82 8.27
N GLY A 114 -2.04 10.09 8.02
CA GLY A 114 -3.26 10.73 8.52
C GLY A 114 -3.18 11.27 9.95
N SER A 115 -2.06 11.08 10.65
CA SER A 115 -1.84 11.62 12.00
C SER A 115 -1.80 13.16 12.00
N VAL A 116 -1.93 13.75 13.20
CA VAL A 116 -1.85 15.20 13.42
C VAL A 116 -0.53 15.59 14.04
N ALA A 117 -0.16 16.89 13.91
CA ALA A 117 1.04 17.44 14.53
C ALA A 117 0.94 17.46 16.06
N THR A 118 2.09 17.41 16.71
CA THR A 118 2.24 17.84 18.12
C THR A 118 2.35 19.37 18.20
N PRO A 119 2.21 19.98 19.39
CA PRO A 119 2.74 21.32 19.63
C PRO A 119 4.22 21.39 19.20
N SER A 120 4.71 22.58 18.88
CA SER A 120 6.09 22.78 18.37
C SER A 120 7.18 22.21 19.29
N VAL A 121 6.95 22.23 20.60
CA VAL A 121 7.84 21.66 21.61
C VAL A 121 7.67 20.14 21.78
N GLY A 122 6.69 19.54 21.14
CA GLY A 122 6.30 18.15 21.30
C GLY A 122 5.28 17.94 22.41
N ILE A 123 4.92 16.67 22.61
CA ILE A 123 4.18 16.19 23.79
C ILE A 123 5.12 15.35 24.66
N LYS A 124 5.05 15.51 25.97
CA LYS A 124 5.86 14.74 26.92
C LYS A 124 5.00 14.28 28.07
N SER A 125 4.90 12.98 28.30
CA SER A 125 4.12 12.42 29.40
C SER A 125 4.59 11.02 29.78
N ASN A 126 4.04 10.50 30.87
CA ASN A 126 4.16 9.09 31.23
C ASN A 126 3.54 8.19 30.16
N VAL A 127 4.02 6.95 30.10
CA VAL A 127 3.60 5.96 29.11
C VAL A 127 2.79 4.86 29.78
N ILE A 128 1.71 4.44 29.12
CA ILE A 128 0.98 3.21 29.46
C ILE A 128 1.13 2.23 28.29
N GLU A 129 1.74 1.10 28.57
CA GLU A 129 1.86 0.00 27.61
C GLU A 129 0.59 -0.86 27.63
N VAL A 130 0.07 -1.16 26.44
CA VAL A 130 -1.09 -2.05 26.21
C VAL A 130 -0.80 -2.98 25.04
N GLN A 131 -1.43 -4.16 25.08
CA GLN A 131 -1.30 -5.19 24.03
C GLN A 131 -2.51 -5.21 23.09
N SER A 132 -3.61 -4.55 23.44
CA SER A 132 -4.82 -4.51 22.63
C SER A 132 -5.71 -3.32 22.94
N ILE A 133 -6.68 -3.08 22.06
CA ILE A 133 -7.74 -2.09 22.27
C ILE A 133 -8.63 -2.51 23.45
N GLU A 134 -8.84 -3.81 23.66
CA GLU A 134 -9.63 -4.33 24.80
C GLU A 134 -8.95 -3.99 26.12
N GLN A 135 -7.65 -4.23 26.23
CA GLN A 135 -6.88 -3.86 27.43
C GLN A 135 -6.92 -2.34 27.67
N LEU A 136 -6.84 -1.52 26.62
CA LEU A 136 -7.03 -0.06 26.75
C LEU A 136 -8.40 0.27 27.37
N LYS A 137 -9.46 -0.37 26.90
CA LYS A 137 -10.83 -0.16 27.41
C LYS A 137 -10.97 -0.57 28.88
N GLU A 138 -10.36 -1.69 29.27
CA GLU A 138 -10.33 -2.17 30.65
C GLU A 138 -9.64 -1.20 31.61
N LEU A 139 -8.53 -0.59 31.18
CA LEU A 139 -7.81 0.42 31.95
C LEU A 139 -8.62 1.69 32.16
N GLY A 140 -9.45 2.04 31.18
CA GLY A 140 -10.36 3.17 31.25
C GLY A 140 -9.70 4.53 31.42
N LYS A 141 -10.52 5.58 31.54
CA LYS A 141 -10.07 6.95 31.59
C LYS A 141 -9.12 7.23 32.77
N GLU A 142 -9.40 6.64 33.94
CA GLU A 142 -8.62 6.87 35.16
C GLU A 142 -7.11 6.59 34.96
N LYS A 143 -6.77 5.56 34.20
CA LYS A 143 -5.37 5.16 33.96
C LYS A 143 -4.75 5.84 32.74
N ILE A 144 -5.58 6.28 31.76
CA ILE A 144 -5.12 6.73 30.44
C ILE A 144 -5.06 8.26 30.33
N ASP A 145 -5.89 9.00 31.04
CA ASP A 145 -6.01 10.45 30.91
C ASP A 145 -4.66 11.17 31.05
N GLY A 146 -4.33 12.04 30.10
CA GLY A 146 -3.09 12.81 30.04
C GLY A 146 -1.83 12.02 29.72
N LYS A 147 -1.90 10.72 29.42
CA LYS A 147 -0.74 9.88 29.15
C LYS A 147 -0.56 9.59 27.65
N ILE A 148 0.60 9.07 27.30
CA ILE A 148 0.90 8.48 25.98
C ILE A 148 0.63 6.99 26.06
N VAL A 149 -0.23 6.49 25.17
CA VAL A 149 -0.53 5.05 25.07
C VAL A 149 0.46 4.39 24.12
N PHE A 150 1.10 3.33 24.58
CA PHE A 150 2.00 2.51 23.78
C PHE A 150 1.37 1.16 23.47
N PHE A 151 0.91 0.99 22.24
CA PHE A 151 0.45 -0.29 21.74
C PHE A 151 1.64 -1.15 21.34
N ASN A 152 1.88 -2.28 22.02
CA ASN A 152 3.09 -3.09 21.87
C ASN A 152 2.83 -4.54 21.47
N ARG A 153 1.67 -4.86 20.88
CA ARG A 153 1.43 -6.22 20.36
C ARG A 153 2.29 -6.46 19.11
N PRO A 154 3.22 -7.43 19.14
CA PRO A 154 3.99 -7.79 17.95
C PRO A 154 3.12 -8.54 16.93
N MET A 155 3.59 -8.61 15.69
CA MET A 155 3.09 -9.61 14.74
C MET A 155 3.47 -11.01 15.23
N ASP A 156 2.55 -11.96 15.08
CA ASP A 156 2.79 -13.35 15.49
C ASP A 156 3.65 -14.09 14.44
N PRO A 157 4.89 -14.51 14.79
CA PRO A 157 5.80 -15.18 13.86
C PRO A 157 5.40 -16.61 13.52
N THR A 158 4.39 -17.18 14.17
CA THR A 158 3.94 -18.56 13.95
C THR A 158 3.06 -18.71 12.70
N PHE A 159 2.53 -17.62 12.17
CA PHE A 159 1.76 -17.67 10.92
C PHE A 159 2.67 -17.90 9.72
N ILE A 160 2.32 -18.88 8.88
CA ILE A 160 3.02 -19.16 7.63
C ILE A 160 2.87 -17.98 6.66
N THR A 161 1.68 -17.36 6.61
CA THR A 161 1.40 -16.20 5.77
C THR A 161 1.65 -14.93 6.56
N THR A 162 2.65 -14.15 6.17
CA THR A 162 3.02 -12.88 6.83
C THR A 162 1.85 -11.89 6.85
N PHE A 163 1.04 -11.84 5.79
CA PHE A 163 -0.12 -10.96 5.72
C PHE A 163 -1.20 -11.31 6.77
N THR A 164 -1.35 -12.60 7.10
CA THR A 164 -2.22 -13.01 8.21
C THR A 164 -1.68 -12.50 9.55
N ALA A 165 -0.38 -12.64 9.79
CA ALA A 165 0.26 -12.11 10.99
C ALA A 165 0.08 -10.58 11.10
N TYR A 166 0.24 -9.86 9.99
CA TYR A 166 -0.02 -8.42 9.90
C TYR A 166 -1.49 -8.08 10.25
N GLY A 167 -2.45 -8.80 9.67
CA GLY A 167 -3.88 -8.62 9.94
C GLY A 167 -4.25 -8.75 11.42
N THR A 168 -3.53 -9.61 12.19
CA THR A 168 -3.76 -9.75 13.64
C THR A 168 -3.22 -8.60 14.49
N ALA A 169 -2.43 -7.70 13.92
CA ALA A 169 -1.78 -6.60 14.64
C ALA A 169 -2.21 -5.21 14.14
N VAL A 170 -2.85 -5.10 12.96
CA VAL A 170 -3.09 -3.83 12.26
C VAL A 170 -4.08 -2.90 12.97
N ASP A 171 -5.01 -3.44 13.75
CA ASP A 171 -6.03 -2.67 14.48
C ASP A 171 -5.40 -1.63 15.43
N GLN A 172 -4.30 -1.98 16.11
CA GLN A 172 -3.59 -1.05 17.01
C GLN A 172 -3.02 0.16 16.27
N ARG A 173 -2.57 0.00 15.01
CA ARG A 173 -2.15 1.11 14.16
C ARG A 173 -3.34 1.87 13.61
N ALA A 174 -4.29 1.16 13.02
CA ALA A 174 -5.40 1.77 12.31
C ALA A 174 -6.37 2.52 13.25
N LEU A 175 -6.63 1.99 14.44
CA LEU A 175 -7.66 2.47 15.36
C LEU A 175 -7.09 2.98 16.70
N GLY A 176 -5.85 2.68 17.04
CA GLY A 176 -5.29 2.96 18.36
C GLY A 176 -5.42 4.43 18.78
N ALA A 177 -5.14 5.38 17.89
CA ALA A 177 -5.27 6.81 18.20
C ALA A 177 -6.73 7.25 18.41
N LEU A 178 -7.66 6.72 17.59
CA LEU A 178 -9.08 6.96 17.76
C LEU A 178 -9.58 6.43 19.12
N GLU A 179 -9.23 5.19 19.46
CA GLU A 179 -9.69 4.55 20.69
C GLU A 179 -9.05 5.21 21.92
N ALA A 180 -7.74 5.46 21.91
CA ALA A 180 -7.04 6.10 23.04
C ALA A 180 -7.54 7.53 23.32
N SER A 181 -7.92 8.29 22.29
CA SER A 181 -8.45 9.64 22.43
C SER A 181 -9.75 9.69 23.24
N LYS A 182 -10.58 8.63 23.20
CA LYS A 182 -11.83 8.52 23.98
C LYS A 182 -11.59 8.49 25.49
N TYR A 183 -10.41 8.09 25.91
CA TYR A 183 -9.99 7.98 27.32
C TYR A 183 -9.05 9.12 27.75
N GLY A 184 -8.86 10.15 26.92
CA GLY A 184 -8.06 11.33 27.28
C GLY A 184 -6.54 11.15 27.08
N ALA A 185 -6.10 10.15 26.32
CA ALA A 185 -4.70 10.07 25.93
C ALA A 185 -4.29 11.30 25.13
N ILE A 186 -3.02 11.73 25.27
CA ILE A 186 -2.48 12.90 24.55
C ILE A 186 -1.64 12.52 23.35
N GLY A 187 -1.34 11.22 23.16
CA GLY A 187 -0.61 10.68 22.01
C GLY A 187 -0.57 9.16 22.04
N VAL A 188 -0.22 8.59 20.90
CA VAL A 188 -0.12 7.14 20.72
C VAL A 188 1.21 6.80 20.08
N ILE A 189 1.84 5.74 20.59
CA ILE A 189 3.00 5.08 19.99
C ILE A 189 2.59 3.64 19.66
N VAL A 190 2.91 3.18 18.47
CA VAL A 190 2.58 1.83 18.00
C VAL A 190 3.86 1.10 17.62
N ARG A 191 4.06 -0.11 18.15
CA ARG A 191 5.13 -0.99 17.71
C ARG A 191 5.03 -1.21 16.19
N SER A 192 6.14 -1.04 15.48
CA SER A 192 6.19 -1.30 14.05
C SER A 192 5.76 -2.73 13.73
N MET A 193 4.85 -2.86 12.74
CA MET A 193 4.25 -4.13 12.36
C MET A 193 5.13 -4.82 11.30
N THR A 194 6.14 -5.51 11.79
CA THR A 194 7.09 -6.31 11.02
C THR A 194 7.61 -7.44 11.87
N LEU A 195 8.03 -8.54 11.25
CA LEU A 195 8.75 -9.63 11.92
C LEU A 195 10.26 -9.34 12.06
N ARG A 196 10.76 -8.25 11.45
CA ARG A 196 12.16 -7.84 11.58
C ARG A 196 12.39 -7.15 12.92
N THR A 197 13.60 -7.33 13.46
CA THR A 197 14.07 -6.61 14.64
C THR A 197 15.14 -5.62 14.20
N ASP A 198 14.72 -4.36 14.00
CA ASP A 198 15.57 -3.29 13.49
C ASP A 198 15.16 -1.91 14.03
N ASP A 199 15.85 -0.86 13.58
CA ASP A 199 15.59 0.53 13.96
C ASP A 199 14.84 1.32 12.87
N PHE A 200 14.14 0.64 11.95
CA PHE A 200 13.34 1.25 10.91
C PHE A 200 11.86 1.23 11.30
N PRO A 201 11.25 2.39 11.68
CA PRO A 201 9.82 2.46 11.97
C PRO A 201 9.00 2.16 10.73
N HIS A 202 7.99 1.30 10.87
CA HIS A 202 7.08 0.94 9.80
C HIS A 202 5.84 1.83 9.85
N THR A 203 5.68 2.72 8.86
CA THR A 203 4.50 3.60 8.75
C THR A 203 3.28 2.84 8.20
N GLY A 204 2.22 3.55 7.96
CA GLY A 204 0.95 3.09 7.37
C GLY A 204 -0.19 3.97 7.86
N GLY A 205 -1.37 3.85 7.24
CA GLY A 205 -2.54 4.66 7.54
C GLY A 205 -3.15 4.40 8.90
N LEU A 206 -3.71 5.47 9.51
CA LEU A 206 -4.65 5.39 10.62
C LEU A 206 -5.97 6.09 10.25
N THR A 207 -7.02 5.84 11.01
CA THR A 207 -8.27 6.58 10.89
C THR A 207 -8.69 7.17 12.23
N TYR A 208 -9.21 8.38 12.18
CA TYR A 208 -9.91 9.01 13.29
C TYR A 208 -11.43 8.89 13.17
N GLY A 209 -11.94 8.20 12.14
CA GLY A 209 -13.38 8.11 11.89
C GLY A 209 -14.04 9.48 11.87
N ALA A 210 -15.15 9.63 12.60
CA ALA A 210 -15.88 10.89 12.74
C ALA A 210 -15.31 11.83 13.84
N LEU A 211 -14.14 11.52 14.44
CA LEU A 211 -13.59 12.34 15.53
C LEU A 211 -13.23 13.74 15.00
N PRO A 212 -13.76 14.82 15.65
CA PRO A 212 -13.42 16.19 15.29
C PRO A 212 -11.90 16.44 15.33
N VAL A 213 -11.39 17.26 14.43
CA VAL A 213 -9.95 17.57 14.33
C VAL A 213 -9.35 18.03 15.66
N SER A 214 -10.10 18.85 16.43
CA SER A 214 -9.68 19.35 17.74
C SER A 214 -9.52 18.29 18.83
N LYS A 215 -10.01 17.07 18.59
CA LYS A 215 -9.90 15.93 19.52
C LYS A 215 -8.93 14.86 19.05
N ARG A 216 -8.37 15.03 17.86
CA ARG A 216 -7.36 14.09 17.31
C ARG A 216 -6.06 14.24 18.04
N ILE A 217 -5.43 13.12 18.37
CA ILE A 217 -4.15 13.07 19.07
C ILE A 217 -3.05 12.56 18.13
N PRO A 218 -1.78 13.03 18.27
CA PRO A 218 -0.67 12.55 17.46
C PRO A 218 -0.41 11.06 17.67
N ALA A 219 -0.05 10.38 16.60
CA ALA A 219 0.27 8.97 16.62
C ALA A 219 1.49 8.67 15.73
N ALA A 220 2.42 7.86 16.23
CA ALA A 220 3.61 7.45 15.52
C ALA A 220 3.92 5.96 15.73
N ALA A 221 4.50 5.33 14.72
CA ALA A 221 5.15 4.04 14.87
C ALA A 221 6.52 4.23 15.52
N ILE A 222 6.92 3.29 16.38
CA ILE A 222 8.27 3.17 16.94
C ILE A 222 8.93 1.94 16.34
N SER A 223 10.24 1.98 16.08
CA SER A 223 11.00 0.80 15.61
C SER A 223 10.84 -0.40 16.55
N THR A 224 11.00 -1.61 16.05
CA THR A 224 10.88 -2.81 16.88
C THR A 224 11.90 -2.85 18.01
N LYS A 225 13.16 -2.47 17.76
CA LYS A 225 14.17 -2.32 18.82
C LYS A 225 13.82 -1.20 19.82
N GLY A 226 13.29 -0.08 19.32
CA GLY A 226 12.81 1.01 20.17
C GLY A 226 11.64 0.58 21.06
N ALA A 227 10.72 -0.22 20.53
CA ALA A 227 9.60 -0.79 21.27
C ALA A 227 10.05 -1.75 22.37
N ASP A 228 10.98 -2.67 22.06
CA ASP A 228 11.57 -3.57 23.05
C ASP A 228 12.30 -2.83 24.16
N LYS A 229 13.04 -1.78 23.80
CA LYS A 229 13.73 -0.91 24.77
C LYS A 229 12.73 -0.17 25.66
N LEU A 230 11.69 0.43 25.08
CA LEU A 230 10.66 1.15 25.84
C LEU A 230 9.94 0.21 26.81
N SER A 231 9.51 -0.96 26.36
CA SER A 231 8.84 -1.97 27.19
C SER A 231 9.76 -2.46 28.34
N SER A 232 11.04 -2.72 28.05
CA SER A 232 12.00 -3.14 29.07
C SER A 232 12.23 -2.07 30.13
N LEU A 233 12.33 -0.80 29.73
CA LEU A 233 12.50 0.31 30.64
C LEU A 233 11.23 0.58 31.48
N LEU A 234 10.04 0.42 30.94
CA LEU A 234 8.78 0.55 31.67
C LEU A 234 8.65 -0.45 32.81
N LYS A 235 9.21 -1.66 32.68
CA LYS A 235 9.24 -2.67 33.76
C LYS A 235 10.10 -2.24 34.94
N ILE A 236 11.14 -1.43 34.70
CA ILE A 236 12.09 -0.96 35.73
C ILE A 236 11.66 0.41 36.27
N LYS A 237 11.15 1.27 35.37
CA LYS A 237 10.77 2.66 35.68
C LYS A 237 9.35 2.92 35.11
N PRO A 238 8.28 2.51 35.82
CA PRO A 238 6.90 2.65 35.33
C PRO A 238 6.45 4.12 35.15
N ASP A 239 7.17 5.06 35.74
CA ASP A 239 6.93 6.50 35.72
C ASP A 239 7.78 7.25 34.66
N LEU A 240 8.57 6.54 33.85
CA LEU A 240 9.33 7.15 32.77
C LEU A 240 8.44 8.01 31.84
N LYS A 241 9.07 8.99 31.19
CA LYS A 241 8.38 9.86 30.24
C LYS A 241 8.83 9.60 28.82
N PHE A 242 7.91 9.78 27.90
CA PHE A 242 8.19 9.75 26.46
C PHE A 242 7.92 11.14 25.88
N LEU A 243 8.87 11.65 25.11
CA LEU A 243 8.71 12.86 24.31
C LEU A 243 8.50 12.46 22.86
N LEU A 244 7.44 12.95 22.22
CA LEU A 244 7.20 12.86 20.79
C LEU A 244 7.06 14.25 20.18
N ARG A 245 7.73 14.49 19.06
CA ARG A 245 7.56 15.69 18.23
C ARG A 245 7.42 15.28 16.77
N GLN A 246 6.31 15.68 16.17
CA GLN A 246 6.00 15.51 14.75
C GLN A 246 5.21 16.71 14.21
N GLN A 247 5.33 16.98 12.88
CA GLN A 247 4.83 18.22 12.27
C GLN A 247 3.92 17.93 11.08
N CYS A 248 3.35 16.74 11.00
CA CYS A 248 2.47 16.33 9.91
C CYS A 248 1.21 17.19 9.81
N LYS A 249 0.68 17.35 8.59
CA LYS A 249 -0.48 18.19 8.33
C LYS A 249 -1.40 17.57 7.28
N GLN A 250 -2.69 17.61 7.53
CA GLN A 250 -3.70 17.42 6.49
C GLN A 250 -3.87 18.74 5.73
N MET A 251 -3.64 18.70 4.44
CA MET A 251 -3.86 19.82 3.51
C MET A 251 -5.22 19.63 2.79
N PRO A 252 -5.73 20.65 2.09
CA PRO A 252 -6.87 20.48 1.20
C PRO A 252 -6.62 19.40 0.15
N ASP A 253 -7.69 18.69 -0.23
CA ASP A 253 -7.63 17.70 -1.30
C ASP A 253 -7.14 18.33 -2.61
N VAL A 254 -6.41 17.56 -3.41
CA VAL A 254 -5.88 18.00 -4.70
C VAL A 254 -6.30 17.04 -5.80
N GLN A 255 -6.33 17.54 -7.05
CA GLN A 255 -6.56 16.68 -8.19
C GLN A 255 -5.31 15.88 -8.51
N SER A 256 -5.49 14.58 -8.72
CA SER A 256 -4.52 13.64 -9.26
C SER A 256 -5.20 12.75 -10.30
N TYR A 257 -4.59 11.64 -10.71
CA TYR A 257 -5.11 10.84 -11.81
C TYR A 257 -4.81 9.35 -11.64
N ASN A 258 -5.77 8.48 -11.98
CA ASN A 258 -5.43 7.15 -12.43
C ASN A 258 -4.81 7.24 -13.84
N VAL A 259 -3.79 6.43 -14.12
CA VAL A 259 -3.23 6.31 -15.47
C VAL A 259 -3.78 5.06 -16.10
N ILE A 260 -4.44 5.21 -17.26
CA ILE A 260 -5.16 4.10 -17.89
C ILE A 260 -4.67 3.94 -19.33
N ALA A 261 -4.42 2.69 -19.72
CA ALA A 261 -4.06 2.35 -21.07
C ALA A 261 -4.90 1.15 -21.57
N GLU A 262 -5.23 1.14 -22.83
CA GLU A 262 -6.11 0.12 -23.42
C GLU A 262 -5.55 -0.40 -24.73
N LYS A 263 -5.50 -1.74 -24.83
CA LYS A 263 -5.24 -2.49 -26.07
C LYS A 263 -6.48 -3.25 -26.47
N LYS A 264 -7.12 -2.84 -27.57
CA LYS A 264 -8.37 -3.45 -28.02
C LYS A 264 -8.20 -4.89 -28.45
N GLY A 265 -9.17 -5.68 -28.08
CA GLY A 265 -9.28 -7.08 -28.48
C GLY A 265 -9.62 -7.23 -29.97
N THR A 266 -9.05 -8.26 -30.60
CA THR A 266 -9.28 -8.56 -32.02
C THR A 266 -10.59 -9.29 -32.31
N THR A 267 -11.13 -10.01 -31.31
CA THR A 267 -12.32 -10.87 -31.48
C THR A 267 -13.48 -10.44 -30.60
N TYR A 268 -13.18 -10.06 -29.34
CA TYR A 268 -14.16 -9.68 -28.35
C TYR A 268 -13.76 -8.31 -27.74
N PRO A 269 -13.82 -7.21 -28.54
CA PRO A 269 -13.33 -5.90 -28.09
C PRO A 269 -14.12 -5.29 -26.93
N ASP A 270 -15.36 -5.73 -26.72
CA ASP A 270 -16.23 -5.24 -25.64
C ASP A 270 -16.04 -6.01 -24.31
N GLU A 271 -15.29 -7.11 -24.33
CA GLU A 271 -14.92 -7.85 -23.13
C GLU A 271 -13.56 -7.39 -22.61
N VAL A 272 -13.55 -6.78 -21.41
CA VAL A 272 -12.37 -6.18 -20.82
C VAL A 272 -11.75 -7.10 -19.77
N ILE A 273 -10.46 -7.35 -19.91
CA ILE A 273 -9.58 -7.90 -18.88
C ILE A 273 -8.78 -6.73 -18.32
N LEU A 274 -9.00 -6.42 -17.04
CA LEU A 274 -8.27 -5.40 -16.34
C LEU A 274 -7.08 -6.01 -15.63
N ILE A 275 -5.93 -5.34 -15.75
CA ILE A 275 -4.73 -5.60 -14.95
C ILE A 275 -4.27 -4.28 -14.34
N GLY A 276 -3.80 -4.29 -13.11
CA GLY A 276 -3.41 -3.07 -12.43
C GLY A 276 -2.53 -3.27 -11.21
N GLY A 277 -2.16 -2.16 -10.66
CA GLY A 277 -1.49 -1.97 -9.39
C GLY A 277 -1.72 -0.53 -8.94
N HIS A 278 -1.38 -0.19 -7.69
CA HIS A 278 -1.51 1.19 -7.26
C HIS A 278 -0.21 1.99 -7.45
N LEU A 279 -0.37 3.19 -7.99
CA LEU A 279 0.76 4.03 -8.40
C LEU A 279 1.38 4.79 -7.23
N ASP A 280 0.60 5.14 -6.22
CA ASP A 280 1.11 5.79 -5.00
C ASP A 280 1.82 4.80 -4.08
N SER A 281 2.57 5.32 -3.14
CA SER A 281 3.26 4.55 -2.08
C SER A 281 3.44 5.43 -0.86
N TRP A 282 3.80 4.84 0.30
CA TRP A 282 4.22 5.63 1.45
C TRP A 282 5.47 6.45 1.16
N ASP A 283 5.58 7.59 1.84
CA ASP A 283 6.57 8.66 1.59
C ASP A 283 7.94 8.42 2.26
N ILE A 284 8.09 7.41 3.10
CA ILE A 284 9.35 7.09 3.81
C ILE A 284 10.05 5.84 3.30
N GLY A 285 9.54 5.23 2.24
CA GLY A 285 10.15 4.12 1.52
C GLY A 285 10.29 4.47 0.04
N ASP A 286 10.94 3.61 -0.71
CA ASP A 286 11.13 3.80 -2.16
C ASP A 286 9.89 3.34 -2.96
N GLY A 287 8.91 2.70 -2.31
CA GLY A 287 7.70 2.18 -2.93
C GLY A 287 7.97 1.14 -4.03
N SER A 288 9.05 0.36 -3.88
CA SER A 288 9.44 -0.63 -4.89
C SER A 288 8.58 -1.87 -4.82
N HIS A 289 8.31 -2.34 -3.61
CA HIS A 289 7.60 -3.59 -3.34
C HIS A 289 6.09 -3.35 -3.24
N ASP A 290 5.70 -2.26 -2.62
CA ASP A 290 4.35 -1.78 -2.38
C ASP A 290 4.20 -0.37 -3.00
N ASP A 291 3.62 -0.19 -4.20
CA ASP A 291 3.31 -1.22 -5.18
C ASP A 291 3.98 -0.95 -6.55
N GLY A 292 5.24 -0.45 -6.52
CA GLY A 292 6.02 -0.26 -7.76
C GLY A 292 6.13 -1.54 -8.58
N ALA A 293 6.25 -2.71 -7.92
CA ALA A 293 6.34 -4.00 -8.58
C ALA A 293 5.06 -4.31 -9.38
N GLY A 294 3.88 -4.14 -8.80
CA GLY A 294 2.62 -4.39 -9.48
C GLY A 294 2.35 -3.40 -10.61
N VAL A 295 2.72 -2.14 -10.41
CA VAL A 295 2.68 -1.11 -11.47
C VAL A 295 3.47 -1.57 -12.69
N VAL A 296 4.76 -1.94 -12.52
CA VAL A 296 5.60 -2.29 -13.67
C VAL A 296 5.26 -3.65 -14.28
N HIS A 297 4.76 -4.62 -13.48
CA HIS A 297 4.21 -5.87 -14.01
C HIS A 297 3.04 -5.60 -14.96
N SER A 298 2.12 -4.73 -14.55
CA SER A 298 0.95 -4.37 -15.33
C SER A 298 1.32 -3.62 -16.61
N MET A 299 2.29 -2.70 -16.55
CA MET A 299 2.80 -1.96 -17.70
C MET A 299 3.53 -2.88 -18.69
N ASP A 300 4.33 -3.83 -18.19
CA ASP A 300 5.22 -4.65 -19.02
C ASP A 300 4.45 -5.70 -19.85
N LEU A 301 3.25 -6.08 -19.45
CA LEU A 301 2.47 -7.08 -20.19
C LEU A 301 2.33 -6.73 -21.68
N ILE A 302 1.99 -5.49 -22.01
CA ILE A 302 1.83 -5.06 -23.41
C ILE A 302 3.18 -4.93 -24.12
N ASN A 303 4.25 -4.55 -23.40
CA ASN A 303 5.60 -4.60 -23.95
C ASN A 303 5.96 -6.04 -24.37
N LEU A 304 5.66 -7.03 -23.54
CA LEU A 304 5.91 -8.44 -23.85
C LEU A 304 5.06 -8.90 -25.06
N PHE A 305 3.79 -8.55 -25.12
CA PHE A 305 2.92 -8.87 -26.23
C PHE A 305 3.42 -8.28 -27.55
N ASN A 306 3.88 -7.03 -27.52
CA ASN A 306 4.47 -6.38 -28.71
C ASN A 306 5.75 -7.10 -29.17
N ASN A 307 6.60 -7.57 -28.25
CA ASN A 307 7.85 -8.25 -28.59
C ASN A 307 7.63 -9.64 -29.25
N ILE A 308 6.47 -10.24 -29.06
CA ILE A 308 6.12 -11.55 -29.66
C ILE A 308 5.02 -11.44 -30.72
N ASP A 309 4.65 -10.22 -31.14
CA ASP A 309 3.52 -9.91 -32.05
C ASP A 309 2.20 -10.59 -31.63
N TYR A 310 1.98 -10.72 -30.31
CA TYR A 310 0.74 -11.30 -29.80
C TYR A 310 -0.39 -10.26 -29.81
N LYS A 311 -1.52 -10.62 -30.40
CA LYS A 311 -2.72 -9.78 -30.45
C LYS A 311 -3.81 -10.41 -29.57
N PRO A 312 -4.16 -9.77 -28.44
CA PRO A 312 -5.16 -10.32 -27.54
C PRO A 312 -6.54 -10.40 -28.23
N LYS A 313 -7.28 -11.47 -27.95
CA LYS A 313 -8.67 -11.63 -28.44
C LYS A 313 -9.63 -10.68 -27.74
N ARG A 314 -9.37 -10.38 -26.46
CA ARG A 314 -10.14 -9.48 -25.61
C ARG A 314 -9.37 -8.21 -25.35
N THR A 315 -10.08 -7.15 -25.02
CA THR A 315 -9.47 -5.89 -24.65
C THR A 315 -8.70 -6.04 -23.34
N ILE A 316 -7.42 -5.65 -23.36
CA ILE A 316 -6.59 -5.55 -22.14
C ILE A 316 -6.56 -4.10 -21.72
N ARG A 317 -6.94 -3.83 -20.48
CA ARG A 317 -6.89 -2.50 -19.87
C ARG A 317 -5.95 -2.51 -18.69
N VAL A 318 -4.91 -1.69 -18.78
CA VAL A 318 -3.98 -1.42 -17.68
C VAL A 318 -4.53 -0.25 -16.90
N VAL A 319 -4.62 -0.37 -15.58
CA VAL A 319 -5.03 0.72 -14.68
C VAL A 319 -4.01 0.85 -13.56
N LEU A 320 -3.35 2.00 -13.50
CA LEU A 320 -2.49 2.35 -12.38
C LEU A 320 -3.30 3.26 -11.45
N PHE A 321 -3.76 2.69 -10.35
CA PHE A 321 -4.66 3.35 -9.43
C PHE A 321 -3.91 4.37 -8.56
N MET A 322 -4.55 5.49 -8.29
CA MET A 322 -4.01 6.52 -7.39
C MET A 322 -4.77 6.52 -6.07
N ASN A 323 -4.04 6.68 -4.97
CA ASN A 323 -4.59 6.81 -3.63
C ASN A 323 -5.12 5.48 -3.03
N GLU A 324 -4.37 4.41 -3.16
CA GLU A 324 -4.64 3.17 -2.43
C GLU A 324 -4.26 3.34 -0.96
N GLU A 325 -3.02 3.77 -0.68
CA GLU A 325 -2.38 3.80 0.63
C GLU A 325 -3.16 4.57 1.72
N ASN A 326 -3.87 5.60 1.33
CA ASN A 326 -4.58 6.45 2.28
C ASN A 326 -5.99 6.87 1.83
N GLY A 327 -6.70 6.07 1.00
CA GLY A 327 -8.05 6.44 0.69
C GLY A 327 -8.87 5.65 -0.32
N LEU A 328 -8.32 4.85 -1.21
CA LEU A 328 -9.00 4.08 -2.28
C LEU A 328 -9.79 4.93 -3.31
N ARG A 329 -9.54 6.26 -3.39
CA ARG A 329 -10.37 7.13 -4.22
C ARG A 329 -10.19 6.87 -5.71
N GLY A 330 -8.99 6.43 -6.13
CA GLY A 330 -8.70 6.07 -7.52
C GLY A 330 -9.53 4.90 -8.00
N SER A 331 -9.51 3.80 -7.26
CA SER A 331 -10.27 2.59 -7.60
C SER A 331 -11.79 2.82 -7.52
N LEU A 332 -12.26 3.55 -6.52
CA LEU A 332 -13.67 3.93 -6.40
C LEU A 332 -14.12 4.81 -7.58
N LYS A 333 -13.27 5.76 -8.01
CA LYS A 333 -13.56 6.62 -9.16
C LYS A 333 -13.56 5.83 -10.48
N TYR A 334 -12.63 4.89 -10.63
CA TYR A 334 -12.61 4.01 -11.77
C TYR A 334 -13.91 3.19 -11.85
N LYS A 335 -14.30 2.57 -10.73
CA LYS A 335 -15.55 1.79 -10.62
C LYS A 335 -16.78 2.64 -10.98
N GLU A 336 -16.91 3.84 -10.40
CA GLU A 336 -18.02 4.76 -10.69
C GLU A 336 -18.18 5.02 -12.20
N ILE A 337 -17.06 5.28 -12.89
CA ILE A 337 -17.08 5.57 -14.32
C ILE A 337 -17.36 4.31 -15.13
N ALA A 338 -16.73 3.18 -14.78
CA ALA A 338 -16.94 1.91 -15.45
C ALA A 338 -18.40 1.44 -15.37
N ASP A 339 -19.01 1.56 -14.19
CA ASP A 339 -20.44 1.23 -14.01
C ASP A 339 -21.36 2.14 -14.85
N LYS A 340 -21.07 3.45 -14.86
CA LYS A 340 -21.82 4.44 -15.64
C LYS A 340 -21.72 4.21 -17.16
N GLU A 341 -20.56 3.80 -17.64
CA GLU A 341 -20.30 3.52 -19.05
C GLU A 341 -20.69 2.10 -19.46
N GLY A 342 -21.10 1.25 -18.51
CA GLY A 342 -21.47 -0.14 -18.77
C GLY A 342 -20.32 -0.98 -19.28
N ILE A 343 -19.09 -0.74 -18.79
CA ILE A 343 -17.90 -1.50 -19.21
C ILE A 343 -18.01 -2.96 -18.76
N ASN A 344 -17.94 -3.88 -19.70
CA ASN A 344 -18.03 -5.31 -19.43
C ASN A 344 -16.68 -5.89 -18.99
N HIS A 345 -16.37 -5.80 -17.70
CA HIS A 345 -15.20 -6.47 -17.13
C HIS A 345 -15.51 -7.95 -16.90
N ILE A 346 -14.83 -8.81 -17.63
CA ILE A 346 -14.95 -10.28 -17.46
C ILE A 346 -13.92 -10.83 -16.47
N PHE A 347 -12.83 -10.10 -16.25
CA PHE A 347 -11.77 -10.44 -15.31
C PHE A 347 -11.02 -9.19 -14.90
N ALA A 348 -10.61 -9.14 -13.63
CA ALA A 348 -9.73 -8.10 -13.11
C ALA A 348 -8.69 -8.75 -12.21
N ILE A 349 -7.45 -8.28 -12.30
CA ILE A 349 -6.36 -8.68 -11.41
C ILE A 349 -5.58 -7.44 -11.00
N GLU A 350 -5.29 -7.34 -9.71
CA GLU A 350 -4.34 -6.38 -9.14
C GLU A 350 -3.12 -7.12 -8.63
N SER A 351 -1.93 -6.60 -8.94
CA SER A 351 -0.67 -7.12 -8.45
C SER A 351 -0.19 -6.21 -7.32
N ASP A 352 -0.42 -6.61 -6.07
CA ASP A 352 -0.10 -5.84 -4.87
C ASP A 352 0.49 -6.74 -3.75
N ALA A 353 1.31 -7.68 -4.17
CA ALA A 353 2.00 -8.58 -3.23
C ALA A 353 3.53 -8.56 -3.41
N GLY A 354 4.04 -7.54 -4.09
CA GLY A 354 5.45 -7.27 -4.32
C GLY A 354 6.09 -8.06 -5.45
N GLY A 355 7.41 -7.90 -5.60
CA GLY A 355 8.20 -8.43 -6.70
C GLY A 355 8.81 -9.82 -6.47
N PHE A 356 8.36 -10.60 -5.49
CA PHE A 356 8.84 -11.95 -5.24
C PHE A 356 8.13 -12.99 -6.12
N ARG A 357 8.63 -14.25 -6.04
CA ARG A 357 7.98 -15.36 -6.73
C ARG A 357 6.52 -15.49 -6.27
N PRO A 358 5.54 -15.45 -7.18
CA PRO A 358 4.14 -15.63 -6.81
C PRO A 358 3.92 -17.04 -6.25
N LEU A 359 3.20 -17.14 -5.14
CA LEU A 359 2.84 -18.39 -4.49
C LEU A 359 1.40 -18.82 -4.80
N GLY A 360 0.58 -17.90 -5.31
CA GLY A 360 -0.82 -18.14 -5.64
C GLY A 360 -1.54 -16.86 -5.99
N PHE A 361 -2.86 -16.98 -6.12
CA PHE A 361 -3.77 -15.88 -6.36
C PHE A 361 -4.90 -15.92 -5.34
N SER A 362 -5.32 -14.76 -4.84
CA SER A 362 -6.60 -14.59 -4.16
C SER A 362 -7.63 -14.12 -5.18
N PHE A 363 -8.86 -14.59 -5.08
CA PHE A 363 -9.92 -14.17 -5.99
C PHE A 363 -11.25 -14.03 -5.26
N THR A 364 -12.07 -13.13 -5.76
CA THR A 364 -13.49 -12.98 -5.40
C THR A 364 -14.30 -13.14 -6.68
N CYS A 365 -15.33 -13.97 -6.64
CA CYS A 365 -16.26 -14.14 -7.77
C CYS A 365 -17.69 -14.08 -7.25
N ASN A 366 -18.63 -13.78 -8.14
CA ASN A 366 -20.05 -13.98 -7.85
C ASN A 366 -20.35 -15.48 -7.90
N ASP A 367 -21.22 -15.96 -7.00
CA ASP A 367 -21.68 -17.34 -6.96
C ASP A 367 -22.43 -17.72 -8.22
#